data_8a32a5c9a0503cce5ed90db27e375466
#
_entry.id   8a32a5c9a0503cce5ed90db27e375466
#
_cell.length_a   1.000
_cell.length_b   1.000
_cell.length_c   1.000
_cell.angle_alpha   90.00
_cell.angle_beta   90.00
_cell.angle_gamma   90.00
#
_symmetry.space_group_name_H-M   'P 1'
#
loop_
_entity.id
_entity.type
_entity.pdbx_description
1 polymer ?
#
loop_
_entity_poly.entity_id
_entity_poly.type
_entity_poly.pdbx_seq_one_letter_code
_entity_poly.pdbx_strand_id
1 'polypeptide(L)'
;LDLNIEEGLLESALDLVNHLGCELAAVKINYHLLIPLALTDLNRVVEAAHREGLQAIADLKLNDISHTNLAVVKLLHEAGFDAFIANPIVGYRDALQPTIEEAHERGMGVILLTYMSHRGAAEGYGLKILSRAGSVKPLYRLFAERALKWGADGLVVGATRPRIIKDVAALTNNRLPIFSPGVGVQGGSALEAVKAGASYLIVGRSIIESPDRDAEARRLRELSWSAQ
;
A
#
# COMPACT_ATOMS: atom_id res chain seq x y z
N LEU A 1 8.02 -5.66 1.89
CA LEU A 1 9.39 -6.14 1.71
C LEU A 1 9.97 -5.51 0.44
N ASP A 2 11.10 -4.85 0.57
CA ASP A 2 11.82 -4.12 -0.48
C ASP A 2 13.27 -4.61 -0.51
N LEU A 3 13.42 -5.92 -0.72
CA LEU A 3 14.71 -6.61 -0.75
C LEU A 3 15.39 -6.45 -2.09
N ASN A 4 16.71 -6.45 -2.10
CA ASN A 4 17.50 -6.56 -3.32
C ASN A 4 17.29 -7.95 -3.94
N ILE A 5 17.30 -8.03 -5.28
CA ILE A 5 17.15 -9.30 -6.00
C ILE A 5 18.52 -9.99 -5.99
N GLU A 6 18.70 -10.92 -5.05
CA GLU A 6 19.94 -11.68 -4.82
C GLU A 6 19.60 -13.16 -4.61
N GLU A 7 20.60 -14.03 -4.57
CA GLU A 7 20.42 -15.42 -4.16
C GLU A 7 19.86 -15.47 -2.73
N GLY A 8 18.96 -16.42 -2.44
CA GLY A 8 18.34 -16.54 -1.12
C GLY A 8 17.24 -15.53 -0.83
N LEU A 9 16.61 -14.95 -1.86
CA LEU A 9 15.56 -13.94 -1.71
C LEU A 9 14.36 -14.43 -0.85
N LEU A 10 13.96 -15.69 -1.04
CA LEU A 10 12.88 -16.30 -0.26
C LEU A 10 13.27 -16.44 1.21
N GLU A 11 14.45 -16.98 1.49
CA GLU A 11 14.97 -17.16 2.84
C GLU A 11 15.12 -15.82 3.56
N SER A 12 15.63 -14.81 2.88
CA SER A 12 15.74 -13.45 3.41
C SER A 12 14.36 -12.84 3.74
N ALA A 13 13.36 -13.09 2.89
CA ALA A 13 12.00 -12.62 3.14
C ALA A 13 11.37 -13.33 4.37
N LEU A 14 11.55 -14.65 4.47
CA LEU A 14 11.06 -15.44 5.61
C LEU A 14 11.74 -15.03 6.92
N ASP A 15 13.05 -14.83 6.90
CA ASP A 15 13.83 -14.37 8.06
C ASP A 15 13.31 -13.01 8.58
N LEU A 16 13.15 -12.04 7.69
CA LEU A 16 12.63 -10.72 8.07
C LEU A 16 11.22 -10.76 8.64
N VAL A 17 10.33 -11.57 8.08
CA VAL A 17 8.95 -11.70 8.57
C VAL A 17 8.95 -12.31 9.96
N ASN A 18 9.66 -13.42 10.16
CA ASN A 18 9.73 -14.11 11.45
C ASN A 18 10.41 -13.27 12.53
N HIS A 19 11.42 -12.46 12.15
CA HIS A 19 12.19 -11.67 13.10
C HIS A 19 11.45 -10.40 13.53
N LEU A 20 10.78 -9.71 12.60
CA LEU A 20 10.15 -8.41 12.85
C LEU A 20 8.64 -8.50 13.13
N GLY A 21 8.03 -9.69 13.08
CA GLY A 21 6.58 -9.87 13.12
C GLY A 21 5.91 -9.16 14.30
N CYS A 22 6.46 -9.25 15.50
CA CYS A 22 5.90 -8.63 16.70
C CYS A 22 5.87 -7.09 16.70
N GLU A 23 6.61 -6.45 15.79
CA GLU A 23 6.69 -4.98 15.67
C GLU A 23 5.82 -4.42 14.54
N LEU A 24 5.19 -5.28 13.74
CA LEU A 24 4.48 -4.93 12.51
C LEU A 24 2.97 -5.20 12.64
N ALA A 25 2.17 -4.51 11.82
CA ALA A 25 0.74 -4.83 11.62
C ALA A 25 0.51 -5.59 10.30
N ALA A 26 1.38 -5.40 9.33
CA ALA A 26 1.29 -6.03 8.03
C ALA A 26 2.64 -6.08 7.32
N VAL A 27 2.79 -6.98 6.37
CA VAL A 27 3.87 -6.98 5.40
C VAL A 27 3.35 -6.60 4.03
N LYS A 28 4.06 -5.70 3.34
CA LYS A 28 3.76 -5.33 1.96
C LYS A 28 4.84 -5.89 1.02
N ILE A 29 4.42 -6.70 0.08
CA ILE A 29 5.28 -7.39 -0.89
C ILE A 29 5.17 -6.68 -2.25
N ASN A 30 6.27 -6.15 -2.75
CA ASN A 30 6.35 -5.43 -4.02
C ASN A 30 6.93 -6.29 -5.15
N TYR A 31 7.14 -5.68 -6.31
CA TYR A 31 7.68 -6.34 -7.50
C TYR A 31 9.05 -7.02 -7.30
N HIS A 32 9.86 -6.59 -6.34
CA HIS A 32 11.15 -7.21 -6.04
C HIS A 32 11.01 -8.69 -5.60
N LEU A 33 9.86 -9.05 -5.01
CA LEU A 33 9.54 -10.42 -4.65
C LEU A 33 8.45 -11.02 -5.55
N LEU A 34 7.43 -10.24 -5.94
CA LEU A 34 6.30 -10.73 -6.72
C LEU A 34 6.70 -11.26 -8.11
N ILE A 35 7.77 -10.72 -8.71
CA ILE A 35 8.21 -11.15 -10.05
C ILE A 35 9.14 -12.37 -10.00
N PRO A 36 10.20 -12.39 -9.15
CA PRO A 36 11.17 -13.47 -9.17
C PRO A 36 10.73 -14.73 -8.43
N LEU A 37 9.76 -14.63 -7.48
CA LEU A 37 9.31 -15.78 -6.70
C LEU A 37 8.14 -16.50 -7.37
N ALA A 38 8.12 -17.82 -7.28
CA ALA A 38 6.97 -18.61 -7.68
C ALA A 38 5.78 -18.37 -6.74
N LEU A 39 4.57 -18.67 -7.20
CA LEU A 39 3.34 -18.48 -6.38
C LEU A 39 3.40 -19.28 -5.07
N THR A 40 3.98 -20.48 -5.11
CA THR A 40 4.22 -21.33 -3.93
C THR A 40 5.18 -20.70 -2.93
N ASP A 41 6.18 -19.97 -3.39
CA ASP A 41 7.13 -19.28 -2.50
C ASP A 41 6.50 -18.02 -1.90
N LEU A 42 5.71 -17.30 -2.68
CA LEU A 42 4.90 -16.19 -2.16
C LEU A 42 3.93 -16.67 -1.08
N ASN A 43 3.26 -17.82 -1.29
CA ASN A 43 2.39 -18.42 -0.27
C ASN A 43 3.16 -18.71 1.03
N ARG A 44 4.38 -19.25 0.96
CA ARG A 44 5.23 -19.49 2.15
C ARG A 44 5.55 -18.21 2.92
N VAL A 45 5.81 -17.10 2.22
CA VAL A 45 6.06 -15.79 2.86
C VAL A 45 4.78 -15.25 3.51
N VAL A 46 3.64 -15.39 2.83
CA VAL A 46 2.33 -14.97 3.37
C VAL A 46 1.94 -15.81 4.58
N GLU A 47 2.09 -17.13 4.53
CA GLU A 47 1.84 -18.02 5.68
C GLU A 47 2.76 -17.70 6.87
N ALA A 48 4.01 -17.32 6.62
CA ALA A 48 4.91 -16.86 7.69
C ALA A 48 4.37 -15.58 8.33
N ALA A 49 3.90 -14.61 7.52
CA ALA A 49 3.27 -13.40 8.03
C ALA A 49 2.02 -13.72 8.89
N HIS A 50 1.15 -14.60 8.41
CA HIS A 50 -0.05 -15.00 9.16
C HIS A 50 0.27 -15.69 10.49
N ARG A 51 1.34 -16.52 10.56
CA ARG A 51 1.79 -17.12 11.81
C ARG A 51 2.21 -16.09 12.86
N GLU A 52 2.75 -14.96 12.41
CA GLU A 52 3.11 -13.81 13.27
C GLU A 52 1.91 -12.87 13.53
N GLY A 53 0.71 -13.20 13.04
CA GLY A 53 -0.50 -12.39 13.19
C GLY A 53 -0.55 -11.16 12.26
N LEU A 54 0.26 -11.13 11.21
CA LEU A 54 0.32 -10.03 10.25
C LEU A 54 -0.60 -10.25 9.07
N GLN A 55 -1.06 -9.14 8.47
CA GLN A 55 -1.71 -9.16 7.16
C GLN A 55 -0.66 -9.04 6.04
N ALA A 56 -0.92 -9.63 4.88
CA ALA A 56 -0.06 -9.57 3.70
C ALA A 56 -0.70 -8.74 2.58
N ILE A 57 -0.01 -7.71 2.12
CA ILE A 57 -0.48 -6.78 1.08
C ILE A 57 0.38 -6.92 -0.18
N ALA A 58 -0.25 -7.23 -1.33
CA ALA A 58 0.44 -7.26 -2.63
C ALA A 58 0.50 -5.86 -3.25
N ASP A 59 1.71 -5.35 -3.49
CA ASP A 59 1.92 -4.01 -4.07
C ASP A 59 2.19 -4.09 -5.58
N LEU A 60 1.16 -4.39 -6.35
CA LEU A 60 1.17 -4.47 -7.82
C LEU A 60 0.81 -3.14 -8.48
N LYS A 61 0.09 -2.26 -7.77
CA LYS A 61 -0.58 -1.09 -8.37
C LYS A 61 -1.40 -1.50 -9.60
N LEU A 62 -2.19 -2.58 -9.43
CA LEU A 62 -2.95 -3.26 -10.48
C LEU A 62 -3.69 -2.26 -11.37
N ASN A 63 -3.49 -2.33 -12.68
CA ASN A 63 -3.90 -1.30 -13.62
C ASN A 63 -4.20 -1.88 -15.00
N ASP A 64 -5.24 -2.74 -15.10
CA ASP A 64 -5.62 -3.40 -16.34
C ASP A 64 -7.15 -3.51 -16.44
N ILE A 65 -7.65 -4.05 -17.56
CA ILE A 65 -9.06 -4.39 -17.75
C ILE A 65 -9.46 -5.55 -16.83
N SER A 66 -10.77 -5.71 -16.63
CA SER A 66 -11.32 -6.68 -15.67
C SER A 66 -10.81 -8.10 -15.86
N HIS A 67 -10.74 -8.61 -17.10
CA HIS A 67 -10.30 -9.98 -17.36
C HIS A 67 -8.90 -10.28 -16.78
N THR A 68 -7.94 -9.39 -17.00
CA THR A 68 -6.57 -9.50 -16.47
C THR A 68 -6.56 -9.31 -14.95
N ASN A 69 -7.27 -8.29 -14.46
CA ASN A 69 -7.34 -8.02 -13.03
C ASN A 69 -7.93 -9.20 -12.24
N LEU A 70 -9.01 -9.82 -12.74
CA LEU A 70 -9.64 -10.97 -12.08
C LEU A 70 -8.71 -12.19 -12.00
N ALA A 71 -7.90 -12.42 -13.05
CA ALA A 71 -6.90 -13.48 -13.02
C ALA A 71 -5.86 -13.22 -11.92
N VAL A 72 -5.38 -11.96 -11.80
CA VAL A 72 -4.44 -11.58 -10.75
C VAL A 72 -5.05 -11.71 -9.35
N VAL A 73 -6.29 -11.25 -9.13
CA VAL A 73 -6.98 -11.38 -7.83
C VAL A 73 -7.07 -12.85 -7.39
N LYS A 74 -7.41 -13.76 -8.32
CA LYS A 74 -7.45 -15.21 -8.03
C LYS A 74 -6.09 -15.75 -7.60
N LEU A 75 -5.02 -15.41 -8.31
CA LEU A 75 -3.66 -15.85 -7.97
C LEU A 75 -3.20 -15.28 -6.62
N LEU A 76 -3.51 -14.02 -6.32
CA LEU A 76 -3.19 -13.40 -5.03
C LEU A 76 -3.95 -14.09 -3.89
N HIS A 77 -5.22 -14.41 -4.08
CA HIS A 77 -6.01 -15.16 -3.11
C HIS A 77 -5.43 -16.57 -2.89
N GLU A 78 -5.07 -17.29 -3.97
CA GLU A 78 -4.42 -18.61 -3.89
C GLU A 78 -3.09 -18.56 -3.13
N ALA A 79 -2.33 -17.46 -3.27
CA ALA A 79 -1.12 -17.23 -2.49
C ALA A 79 -1.38 -16.77 -1.04
N GLY A 80 -2.66 -16.52 -0.67
CA GLY A 80 -3.07 -16.16 0.68
C GLY A 80 -3.03 -14.66 1.01
N PHE A 81 -2.82 -13.77 0.04
CA PHE A 81 -2.81 -12.32 0.31
C PHE A 81 -4.15 -11.80 0.83
N ASP A 82 -4.10 -10.91 1.82
CA ASP A 82 -5.26 -10.29 2.44
C ASP A 82 -5.73 -9.02 1.71
N ALA A 83 -4.83 -8.35 1.00
CA ALA A 83 -5.14 -7.13 0.26
C ALA A 83 -4.16 -6.91 -0.90
N PHE A 84 -4.54 -6.03 -1.81
CA PHE A 84 -3.64 -5.55 -2.87
C PHE A 84 -3.84 -4.06 -3.17
N ILE A 85 -2.81 -3.45 -3.79
CA ILE A 85 -2.86 -2.06 -4.23
C ILE A 85 -3.25 -2.01 -5.71
N ALA A 86 -4.28 -1.22 -6.04
CA ALA A 86 -4.73 -0.96 -7.41
C ALA A 86 -4.65 0.53 -7.77
N ASN A 87 -4.56 0.83 -9.06
CA ASN A 87 -4.47 2.19 -9.59
C ASN A 87 -5.83 2.65 -10.16
N PRO A 88 -6.49 3.66 -9.57
CA PRO A 88 -7.80 4.12 -10.01
C PRO A 88 -7.82 4.86 -11.36
N ILE A 89 -6.65 5.05 -12.00
CA ILE A 89 -6.58 5.68 -13.33
C ILE A 89 -7.24 4.81 -14.41
N VAL A 90 -7.21 3.49 -14.26
CA VAL A 90 -7.78 2.55 -15.23
C VAL A 90 -9.31 2.70 -15.37
N GLY A 91 -9.99 3.28 -14.38
CA GLY A 91 -11.43 3.47 -14.40
C GLY A 91 -12.20 2.42 -13.59
N TYR A 92 -13.54 2.52 -13.61
CA TYR A 92 -14.40 1.67 -12.79
C TYR A 92 -15.04 0.53 -13.61
N ARG A 93 -15.88 0.92 -14.60
CA ARG A 93 -16.57 -0.07 -15.44
C ARG A 93 -15.58 -0.88 -16.25
N ASP A 94 -15.82 -2.18 -16.34
CA ASP A 94 -14.99 -3.13 -17.09
C ASP A 94 -13.50 -3.17 -16.64
N ALA A 95 -13.20 -2.60 -15.45
CA ALA A 95 -11.88 -2.60 -14.84
C ALA A 95 -11.97 -2.83 -13.34
N LEU A 96 -12.01 -1.77 -12.48
CA LEU A 96 -11.96 -1.94 -11.03
C LEU A 96 -13.28 -2.38 -10.40
N GLN A 97 -14.44 -2.16 -11.02
CA GLN A 97 -15.70 -2.63 -10.45
C GLN A 97 -15.70 -4.15 -10.22
N PRO A 98 -15.57 -5.00 -11.26
CA PRO A 98 -15.57 -6.44 -11.04
C PRO A 98 -14.33 -6.91 -10.24
N THR A 99 -13.24 -6.16 -10.29
CA THR A 99 -12.03 -6.44 -9.51
C THR A 99 -12.26 -6.28 -8.00
N ILE A 100 -12.95 -5.20 -7.59
CA ILE A 100 -13.28 -4.93 -6.18
C ILE A 100 -14.34 -5.94 -5.70
N GLU A 101 -15.37 -6.20 -6.51
CA GLU A 101 -16.42 -7.19 -6.21
C GLU A 101 -15.81 -8.57 -5.95
N GLU A 102 -14.99 -9.09 -6.87
CA GLU A 102 -14.31 -10.39 -6.73
C GLU A 102 -13.37 -10.42 -5.51
N ALA A 103 -12.63 -9.32 -5.25
CA ALA A 103 -11.75 -9.24 -4.09
C ALA A 103 -12.55 -9.36 -2.78
N HIS A 104 -13.64 -8.60 -2.65
CA HIS A 104 -14.50 -8.63 -1.46
C HIS A 104 -15.20 -9.99 -1.27
N GLU A 105 -15.67 -10.64 -2.35
CA GLU A 105 -16.22 -11.99 -2.29
C GLU A 105 -15.22 -13.03 -1.74
N ARG A 106 -13.91 -12.76 -1.94
CA ARG A 106 -12.82 -13.60 -1.42
C ARG A 106 -12.28 -13.13 -0.07
N GLY A 107 -12.86 -12.10 0.54
CA GLY A 107 -12.39 -11.53 1.80
C GLY A 107 -11.11 -10.71 1.69
N MET A 108 -10.72 -10.28 0.48
CA MET A 108 -9.53 -9.46 0.24
C MET A 108 -9.87 -7.97 0.20
N GLY A 109 -9.00 -7.14 0.81
CA GLY A 109 -9.11 -5.68 0.73
C GLY A 109 -8.48 -5.10 -0.54
N VAL A 110 -9.04 -3.96 -1.01
CA VAL A 110 -8.52 -3.20 -2.15
C VAL A 110 -8.09 -1.80 -1.73
N ILE A 111 -6.79 -1.51 -1.85
CA ILE A 111 -6.21 -0.22 -1.47
C ILE A 111 -5.93 0.58 -2.74
N LEU A 112 -6.52 1.78 -2.88
CA LEU A 112 -6.35 2.59 -4.08
C LEU A 112 -5.18 3.56 -3.98
N LEU A 113 -4.31 3.52 -5.00
CA LEU A 113 -3.19 4.43 -5.15
C LEU A 113 -3.69 5.85 -5.42
N THR A 114 -3.46 6.76 -4.48
CA THR A 114 -3.96 8.13 -4.54
C THR A 114 -2.85 9.14 -4.84
N TYR A 115 -1.68 9.02 -4.20
CA TYR A 115 -0.53 9.86 -4.47
C TYR A 115 0.79 9.17 -4.10
N MET A 116 1.72 9.04 -5.03
CA MET A 116 3.01 8.40 -4.78
C MET A 116 4.00 9.30 -4.01
N SER A 117 5.03 8.70 -3.41
CA SER A 117 6.01 9.39 -2.56
C SER A 117 7.15 10.06 -3.33
N HIS A 118 7.44 9.68 -4.57
CA HIS A 118 8.55 10.21 -5.36
C HIS A 118 8.29 11.63 -5.90
N ARG A 119 9.36 12.32 -6.34
CA ARG A 119 9.28 13.73 -6.77
C ARG A 119 8.38 13.92 -7.98
N GLY A 120 8.50 13.07 -8.99
CA GLY A 120 7.70 13.10 -10.22
C GLY A 120 6.21 12.79 -10.05
N ALA A 121 5.76 12.38 -8.84
CA ALA A 121 4.35 12.13 -8.58
C ALA A 121 3.45 13.35 -8.87
N ALA A 122 3.98 14.56 -8.79
CA ALA A 122 3.25 15.79 -9.11
C ALA A 122 2.89 15.90 -10.59
N GLU A 123 3.69 15.33 -11.48
CA GLU A 123 3.49 15.33 -12.92
C GLU A 123 2.31 14.43 -13.36
N GLY A 124 1.93 13.47 -12.52
CA GLY A 124 0.78 12.57 -12.73
C GLY A 124 -0.36 12.92 -11.76
N TYR A 125 -0.23 12.53 -10.50
CA TYR A 125 -1.29 12.67 -9.49
C TYR A 125 -1.64 14.11 -9.13
N GLY A 126 -0.71 15.06 -9.37
CA GLY A 126 -0.89 16.50 -9.18
C GLY A 126 -1.55 17.21 -10.35
N LEU A 127 -1.75 16.56 -11.49
CA LEU A 127 -2.38 17.16 -12.67
C LEU A 127 -3.73 17.74 -12.32
N LYS A 128 -3.99 18.96 -12.83
CA LYS A 128 -5.28 19.61 -12.70
C LYS A 128 -6.25 19.06 -13.74
N ILE A 129 -7.37 18.58 -13.31
CA ILE A 129 -8.44 18.07 -14.15
C ILE A 129 -9.68 18.95 -14.05
N LEU A 130 -10.40 19.11 -15.15
CA LEU A 130 -11.71 19.73 -15.18
C LEU A 130 -12.77 18.69 -14.81
N SER A 131 -13.51 18.93 -13.73
CA SER A 131 -14.63 18.07 -13.36
C SER A 131 -15.83 18.28 -14.29
N ARG A 132 -16.75 17.31 -14.32
CA ARG A 132 -18.01 17.47 -15.07
C ARG A 132 -18.86 18.66 -14.60
N ALA A 133 -18.69 19.08 -13.37
CA ALA A 133 -19.35 20.27 -12.80
C ALA A 133 -18.63 21.60 -13.10
N GLY A 134 -17.60 21.58 -13.97
CA GLY A 134 -16.85 22.79 -14.36
C GLY A 134 -15.78 23.24 -13.35
N SER A 135 -15.60 22.56 -12.23
CA SER A 135 -14.56 22.88 -11.25
C SER A 135 -13.22 22.24 -11.60
N VAL A 136 -12.12 22.95 -11.33
CA VAL A 136 -10.76 22.43 -11.51
C VAL A 136 -10.27 21.88 -10.17
N LYS A 137 -9.78 20.63 -10.17
CA LYS A 137 -9.19 19.98 -9.00
C LYS A 137 -7.99 19.11 -9.39
N PRO A 138 -7.04 18.85 -8.46
CA PRO A 138 -5.96 17.91 -8.75
C PRO A 138 -6.49 16.48 -8.84
N LEU A 139 -5.82 15.65 -9.66
CA LEU A 139 -6.24 14.28 -9.96
C LEU A 139 -6.34 13.39 -8.70
N TYR A 140 -5.42 13.56 -7.74
CA TYR A 140 -5.47 12.77 -6.50
C TYR A 140 -6.77 12.95 -5.71
N ARG A 141 -7.39 14.14 -5.75
CA ARG A 141 -8.71 14.35 -5.08
C ARG A 141 -9.81 13.55 -5.76
N LEU A 142 -9.78 13.44 -7.10
CA LEU A 142 -10.69 12.55 -7.80
C LEU A 142 -10.47 11.10 -7.39
N PHE A 143 -9.21 10.66 -7.20
CA PHE A 143 -8.89 9.30 -6.78
C PHE A 143 -9.40 9.01 -5.35
N ALA A 144 -9.25 9.95 -4.43
CA ALA A 144 -9.82 9.82 -3.08
C ALA A 144 -11.36 9.75 -3.09
N GLU A 145 -12.03 10.59 -3.90
CA GLU A 145 -13.49 10.54 -4.10
C GLU A 145 -13.94 9.19 -4.72
N ARG A 146 -13.17 8.67 -5.69
CA ARG A 146 -13.41 7.36 -6.30
C ARG A 146 -13.28 6.24 -5.29
N ALA A 147 -12.27 6.27 -4.44
CA ALA A 147 -12.07 5.26 -3.40
C ALA A 147 -13.29 5.13 -2.50
N LEU A 148 -13.83 6.24 -2.00
CA LEU A 148 -15.08 6.24 -1.23
C LEU A 148 -16.26 5.68 -2.02
N LYS A 149 -16.41 6.13 -3.27
CA LYS A 149 -17.55 5.78 -4.11
C LYS A 149 -17.53 4.33 -4.58
N TRP A 150 -16.33 3.79 -4.79
CA TRP A 150 -16.15 2.44 -5.32
C TRP A 150 -16.03 1.37 -4.22
N GLY A 151 -16.05 1.79 -2.94
CA GLY A 151 -15.98 0.87 -1.82
C GLY A 151 -14.58 0.31 -1.59
N ALA A 152 -13.53 1.11 -1.85
CA ALA A 152 -12.17 0.71 -1.51
C ALA A 152 -11.96 0.65 0.01
N ASP A 153 -10.99 -0.17 0.44
CA ASP A 153 -10.68 -0.42 1.85
C ASP A 153 -9.56 0.47 2.40
N GLY A 154 -8.91 1.24 1.53
CA GLY A 154 -7.84 2.14 1.93
C GLY A 154 -7.26 2.95 0.78
N LEU A 155 -6.33 3.84 1.13
CA LEU A 155 -5.67 4.78 0.22
C LEU A 155 -4.17 4.76 0.40
N VAL A 156 -3.40 4.84 -0.69
CA VAL A 156 -1.95 5.09 -0.61
C VAL A 156 -1.67 6.57 -0.87
N VAL A 157 -1.07 7.25 0.12
CA VAL A 157 -0.58 8.63 -0.03
C VAL A 157 0.83 8.73 0.55
N GLY A 158 1.79 9.19 -0.26
CA GLY A 158 3.20 9.26 0.14
C GLY A 158 3.47 10.14 1.37
N ALA A 159 4.23 9.63 2.34
CA ALA A 159 4.65 10.31 3.56
C ALA A 159 5.48 11.60 3.30
N THR A 160 6.06 11.72 2.10
CA THR A 160 6.76 12.93 1.64
C THR A 160 5.83 14.11 1.37
N ARG A 161 4.50 13.91 1.49
CA ARG A 161 3.46 14.90 1.14
C ARG A 161 2.42 15.05 2.27
N PRO A 162 2.79 15.48 3.49
CA PRO A 162 1.87 15.57 4.62
C PRO A 162 0.65 16.48 4.35
N ARG A 163 0.81 17.53 3.55
CA ARG A 163 -0.32 18.38 3.14
C ARG A 163 -1.36 17.63 2.30
N ILE A 164 -0.92 16.69 1.45
CA ILE A 164 -1.82 15.87 0.64
C ILE A 164 -2.48 14.81 1.51
N ILE A 165 -1.76 14.20 2.46
CA ILE A 165 -2.34 13.28 3.45
C ILE A 165 -3.48 13.99 4.19
N LYS A 166 -3.25 15.19 4.71
CA LYS A 166 -4.25 15.98 5.42
C LYS A 166 -5.47 16.31 4.54
N ASP A 167 -5.25 16.69 3.29
CA ASP A 167 -6.35 17.00 2.36
C ASP A 167 -7.18 15.75 2.03
N VAL A 168 -6.53 14.60 1.80
CA VAL A 168 -7.20 13.33 1.54
C VAL A 168 -7.96 12.82 2.78
N ALA A 169 -7.37 12.90 3.96
CA ALA A 169 -8.02 12.54 5.22
C ALA A 169 -9.30 13.36 5.45
N ALA A 170 -9.22 14.69 5.27
CA ALA A 170 -10.38 15.57 5.36
C ALA A 170 -11.43 15.27 4.29
N LEU A 171 -11.02 15.03 3.03
CA LEU A 171 -11.93 14.73 1.92
C LEU A 171 -12.71 13.43 2.14
N THR A 172 -12.07 12.45 2.76
CA THR A 172 -12.70 11.15 3.07
C THR A 172 -13.37 11.11 4.44
N ASN A 173 -13.35 12.22 5.19
CA ASN A 173 -13.83 12.28 6.58
C ASN A 173 -13.20 11.17 7.46
N ASN A 174 -11.94 10.84 7.24
CA ASN A 174 -11.19 9.78 7.91
C ASN A 174 -11.85 8.37 7.84
N ARG A 175 -12.74 8.15 6.86
CA ARG A 175 -13.43 6.85 6.70
C ARG A 175 -12.59 5.77 6.07
N LEU A 176 -11.51 6.13 5.38
CA LEU A 176 -10.59 5.19 4.74
C LEU A 176 -9.21 5.33 5.37
N PRO A 177 -8.58 4.25 5.80
CA PRO A 177 -7.21 4.28 6.30
C PRO A 177 -6.24 4.71 5.20
N ILE A 178 -5.26 5.53 5.58
CA ILE A 178 -4.21 6.02 4.68
C ILE A 178 -2.92 5.29 4.98
N PHE A 179 -2.41 4.58 3.98
CA PHE A 179 -1.14 3.87 3.95
C PHE A 179 -0.07 4.78 3.35
N SER A 180 0.95 5.14 4.13
CA SER A 180 1.92 6.18 3.75
C SER A 180 3.34 5.63 3.54
N PRO A 181 3.74 5.33 2.28
CA PRO A 181 5.11 4.96 1.93
C PRO A 181 6.03 6.18 1.83
N GLY A 182 7.35 5.91 1.87
CA GLY A 182 8.40 6.92 1.64
C GLY A 182 8.91 7.58 2.91
N VAL A 183 8.72 6.94 4.05
CA VAL A 183 9.32 7.34 5.34
C VAL A 183 10.83 7.07 5.31
N GLY A 184 11.61 7.98 5.88
CA GLY A 184 13.05 7.87 6.04
C GLY A 184 13.81 8.12 4.74
N VAL A 185 14.36 7.10 4.09
CA VAL A 185 15.26 7.21 2.91
C VAL A 185 14.70 8.09 1.78
N GLN A 186 13.38 8.14 1.59
CA GLN A 186 12.77 9.02 0.60
C GLN A 186 12.48 10.45 1.13
N GLY A 187 12.83 10.74 2.38
CA GLY A 187 12.69 12.05 3.00
C GLY A 187 11.34 12.32 3.66
N GLY A 188 10.44 11.33 3.73
CA GLY A 188 9.19 11.45 4.49
C GLY A 188 9.44 11.34 5.99
N SER A 189 8.81 12.24 6.77
CA SER A 189 8.79 12.18 8.23
C SER A 189 7.63 11.31 8.70
N ALA A 190 7.93 10.29 9.50
CA ALA A 190 6.92 9.44 10.13
C ALA A 190 5.95 10.28 10.99
N LEU A 191 6.49 11.15 11.84
CA LEU A 191 5.71 12.02 12.74
C LEU A 191 4.77 12.96 11.97
N GLU A 192 5.27 13.61 10.91
CA GLU A 192 4.46 14.53 10.11
C GLU A 192 3.37 13.79 9.31
N ALA A 193 3.67 12.59 8.84
CA ALA A 193 2.68 11.77 8.13
C ALA A 193 1.54 11.35 9.07
N VAL A 194 1.84 10.87 10.28
CA VAL A 194 0.82 10.47 11.27
C VAL A 194 0.00 11.68 11.72
N LYS A 195 0.63 12.79 12.09
CA LYS A 195 -0.07 14.05 12.45
C LYS A 195 -0.97 14.58 11.32
N ALA A 196 -0.63 14.26 10.06
CA ALA A 196 -1.44 14.64 8.90
C ALA A 196 -2.64 13.70 8.65
N GLY A 197 -2.71 12.54 9.35
CA GLY A 197 -3.80 11.59 9.22
C GLY A 197 -3.42 10.26 8.56
N ALA A 198 -2.13 9.94 8.42
CA ALA A 198 -1.71 8.59 8.00
C ALA A 198 -2.07 7.56 9.08
N SER A 199 -2.77 6.50 8.68
CA SER A 199 -3.17 5.40 9.59
C SER A 199 -2.06 4.36 9.72
N TYR A 200 -1.36 4.08 8.62
CA TYR A 200 -0.26 3.12 8.55
C TYR A 200 0.95 3.72 7.84
N LEU A 201 2.12 3.53 8.41
CA LEU A 201 3.39 3.87 7.78
C LEU A 201 3.91 2.65 7.01
N ILE A 202 4.26 2.82 5.74
CA ILE A 202 4.94 1.78 4.96
C ILE A 202 6.43 2.10 4.94
N VAL A 203 7.21 1.29 5.65
CA VAL A 203 8.65 1.48 5.79
C VAL A 203 9.38 0.23 5.29
N GLY A 204 10.32 0.40 4.38
CA GLY A 204 11.16 -0.67 3.84
C GLY A 204 12.62 -0.46 4.27
N ARG A 205 13.40 0.17 3.39
CA ARG A 205 14.85 0.33 3.53
C ARG A 205 15.32 0.89 4.87
N SER A 206 14.62 1.84 5.45
CA SER A 206 14.98 2.40 6.75
C SER A 206 15.04 1.36 7.89
N ILE A 207 14.23 0.29 7.80
CA ILE A 207 14.30 -0.83 8.74
C ILE A 207 15.31 -1.87 8.24
N ILE A 208 15.23 -2.27 6.96
CA ILE A 208 16.03 -3.37 6.39
C ILE A 208 17.53 -3.06 6.45
N GLU A 209 17.93 -1.82 6.18
CA GLU A 209 19.31 -1.34 6.18
C GLU A 209 19.79 -0.86 7.55
N SER A 210 18.93 -0.85 8.58
CA SER A 210 19.30 -0.44 9.93
C SER A 210 20.29 -1.43 10.55
N PRO A 211 21.31 -0.97 11.26
CA PRO A 211 22.19 -1.83 12.07
C PRO A 211 21.42 -2.61 13.16
N ASP A 212 20.33 -2.02 13.67
CA ASP A 212 19.39 -2.64 14.61
C ASP A 212 17.97 -2.50 14.08
N ARG A 213 17.53 -3.54 13.39
CA ARG A 213 16.21 -3.59 12.71
C ARG A 213 15.06 -3.56 13.70
N ASP A 214 15.20 -4.25 14.83
CA ASP A 214 14.17 -4.35 15.86
C ASP A 214 13.96 -3.01 16.55
N ALA A 215 15.06 -2.35 16.98
CA ALA A 215 14.98 -1.04 17.60
C ALA A 215 14.33 -0.01 16.64
N GLU A 216 14.68 -0.03 15.36
CA GLU A 216 14.11 0.91 14.39
C GLU A 216 12.63 0.60 14.11
N ALA A 217 12.24 -0.66 13.96
CA ALA A 217 10.84 -1.06 13.78
C ALA A 217 10.00 -0.66 15.01
N ARG A 218 10.47 -0.97 16.21
CA ARG A 218 9.84 -0.58 17.49
C ARG A 218 9.69 0.93 17.62
N ARG A 219 10.73 1.69 17.35
CA ARG A 219 10.73 3.15 17.39
C ARG A 219 9.66 3.73 16.47
N LEU A 220 9.54 3.20 15.24
CA LEU A 220 8.54 3.64 14.26
C LEU A 220 7.12 3.26 14.67
N ARG A 221 6.93 2.07 15.25
CA ARG A 221 5.66 1.63 15.81
C ARG A 221 5.20 2.55 16.96
N GLU A 222 6.05 2.79 17.94
CA GLU A 222 5.75 3.66 19.09
C GLU A 222 5.42 5.09 18.66
N LEU A 223 6.19 5.62 17.70
CA LEU A 223 5.92 6.93 17.11
C LEU A 223 4.55 6.98 16.41
N SER A 224 4.18 5.94 15.70
CA SER A 224 2.89 5.89 15.01
C SER A 224 1.71 5.85 15.99
N TRP A 225 1.86 5.22 17.15
CA TRP A 225 0.83 5.15 18.18
C TRP A 225 0.74 6.42 19.03
N SER A 226 1.88 7.01 19.41
CA SER A 226 1.92 8.20 20.26
C SER A 226 1.43 9.49 19.56
N ALA A 227 1.33 9.47 18.23
CA ALA A 227 0.94 10.64 17.44
C ALA A 227 -0.53 10.59 16.94
N GLN A 228 -1.26 9.48 17.21
CA GLN A 228 -2.70 9.34 16.98
C GLN A 228 -3.49 9.91 18.15
#